data_9a9b970d8d09676266c054bec320b064
#
_entry.id   9a9b970d8d09676266c054bec320b064
#
_cell.length_a   1.000
_cell.length_b   1.000
_cell.length_c   1.000
_cell.angle_alpha   90.00
_cell.angle_beta   90.00
_cell.angle_gamma   90.00
#
_symmetry.space_group_name_H-M   'P 1'
#
loop_
_entity.id
_entity.type
_entity.pdbx_description
1 polymer ?
#
loop_
_entity_poly.entity_id
_entity_poly.type
_entity_poly.pdbx_seq_one_letter_code
_entity_poly.pdbx_strand_id
1 'polypeptide(L)'
;MSRPYRIIIWGPGDMGGRALHTALQSPDFEVVGVKVFSPHKNGIDIGQLVGLPDVGVKATTSKEAILALNADCVIHTPTTPALLEGADNDVLDLLASGKNVVSGASHHNPSMHNWLSESQSALSVLRTVGAMKVTGNVFGPKEKQALAALKKIMQAVDSKPAQPLHPLLEKVSSQLLNRILPRRVSGQRFQQACKQGNSSLFGTGLHPGVMVEQVVLRLASMMDQVDQVHFLEVGDLSAAPDGMWGGLESLGFGTPLESVDSNHAIALMQHFYFNDVLGNVAHALYGAGPERIRVERHVYPCPARVEINAGGTVIRPGTVGAIHMTYRGYLDGRLFMTNEECWHVGGGNAHLGPDHPDSLAGGHLITLEGKPGRVQMRSTPDDDSFKADWSAVTDISVKAILESIPAVCAAPAGVVTPDLSPRYQLEEA
;
A
#
# COMPACT_ATOMS: atom_id res chain seq x y z
N MET A 1 20.69 -5.78 30.01
CA MET A 1 19.61 -5.39 29.09
C MET A 1 20.24 -4.55 27.99
N SER A 2 19.93 -4.77 26.72
CA SER A 2 20.35 -3.89 25.62
C SER A 2 19.69 -2.50 25.81
N ARG A 3 20.35 -1.43 25.34
CA ARG A 3 19.73 -0.10 25.36
C ARG A 3 18.45 -0.09 24.48
N PRO A 4 17.47 0.76 24.79
CA PRO A 4 16.30 0.94 23.92
C PRO A 4 16.73 1.42 22.52
N TYR A 5 15.98 1.02 21.50
CA TYR A 5 16.16 1.55 20.14
C TYR A 5 15.69 3.00 20.10
N ARG A 6 16.55 3.88 19.60
CA ARG A 6 16.25 5.30 19.38
C ARG A 6 15.50 5.44 18.06
N ILE A 7 14.23 5.80 18.13
CA ILE A 7 13.36 5.82 16.96
C ILE A 7 12.79 7.20 16.65
N ILE A 8 12.49 7.42 15.40
CA ILE A 8 11.78 8.60 14.89
C ILE A 8 10.47 8.14 14.27
N ILE A 9 9.39 8.88 14.52
CA ILE A 9 8.11 8.70 13.81
C ILE A 9 8.01 9.74 12.70
N TRP A 10 7.85 9.29 11.47
CA TRP A 10 7.68 10.14 10.29
C TRP A 10 6.25 10.07 9.79
N GLY A 11 5.43 11.06 10.15
CA GLY A 11 4.03 11.16 9.81
C GLY A 11 3.10 10.51 10.85
N PRO A 12 2.86 11.15 12.02
CA PRO A 12 1.92 10.67 13.02
C PRO A 12 0.47 10.96 12.58
N GLY A 13 0.04 10.28 11.52
CA GLY A 13 -1.36 10.11 11.15
C GLY A 13 -2.01 9.01 11.99
N ASP A 14 -2.98 8.27 11.46
CA ASP A 14 -3.62 7.19 12.20
C ASP A 14 -2.61 6.10 12.59
N MET A 15 -1.98 5.45 11.61
CA MET A 15 -0.98 4.41 11.86
C MET A 15 0.24 4.94 12.63
N GLY A 16 0.81 6.05 12.21
CA GLY A 16 1.99 6.64 12.87
C GLY A 16 1.71 7.18 14.27
N GLY A 17 0.49 7.65 14.54
CA GLY A 17 0.04 8.05 15.88
C GLY A 17 -0.06 6.86 16.82
N ARG A 18 -0.60 5.74 16.35
CA ARG A 18 -0.65 4.47 17.11
C ARG A 18 0.75 3.91 17.36
N ALA A 19 1.63 3.96 16.37
CA ALA A 19 3.04 3.57 16.53
C ALA A 19 3.74 4.45 17.58
N LEU A 20 3.51 5.76 17.57
CA LEU A 20 4.02 6.69 18.57
C LEU A 20 3.49 6.36 19.97
N HIS A 21 2.17 6.18 20.10
CA HIS A 21 1.55 5.82 21.38
C HIS A 21 2.13 4.53 21.96
N THR A 22 2.21 3.47 21.15
CA THR A 22 2.75 2.17 21.58
C THR A 22 4.23 2.28 21.94
N ALA A 23 5.02 3.00 21.14
CA ALA A 23 6.45 3.16 21.40
C ALA A 23 6.74 3.95 22.68
N LEU A 24 5.96 4.99 22.99
CA LEU A 24 6.11 5.76 24.22
C LEU A 24 5.79 4.96 25.50
N GLN A 25 5.04 3.89 25.39
CA GLN A 25 4.70 2.99 26.50
C GLN A 25 5.60 1.76 26.59
N SER A 26 6.46 1.53 25.61
CA SER A 26 7.36 0.36 25.59
C SER A 26 8.75 0.73 26.10
N PRO A 27 9.35 -0.09 26.98
CA PRO A 27 10.74 0.10 27.41
C PRO A 27 11.78 -0.21 26.32
N ASP A 28 11.36 -0.81 25.22
CA ASP A 28 12.26 -1.20 24.12
C ASP A 28 12.61 -0.03 23.20
N PHE A 29 11.87 1.09 23.31
CA PHE A 29 12.02 2.24 22.43
C PHE A 29 12.23 3.56 23.19
N GLU A 30 13.07 4.42 22.62
CA GLU A 30 13.23 5.83 22.97
C GLU A 30 12.82 6.66 21.75
N VAL A 31 11.68 7.35 21.81
CA VAL A 31 11.25 8.23 20.72
C VAL A 31 12.03 9.54 20.80
N VAL A 32 12.95 9.76 19.87
CA VAL A 32 13.86 10.92 19.86
C VAL A 32 13.38 12.05 18.95
N GLY A 33 12.36 11.82 18.12
CA GLY A 33 11.81 12.84 17.24
C GLY A 33 10.54 12.40 16.55
N VAL A 34 9.72 13.38 16.17
CA VAL A 34 8.50 13.18 15.38
C VAL A 34 8.41 14.24 14.30
N LYS A 35 8.39 13.79 13.04
CA LYS A 35 8.16 14.65 11.88
C LYS A 35 6.67 14.80 11.64
N VAL A 36 6.20 16.04 11.68
CA VAL A 36 4.80 16.38 11.35
C VAL A 36 4.76 17.22 10.08
N PHE A 37 3.65 17.13 9.35
CA PHE A 37 3.44 17.90 8.12
C PHE A 37 2.54 19.11 8.35
N SER A 38 1.65 19.00 9.34
CA SER A 38 0.69 20.04 9.68
C SER A 38 1.32 21.11 10.57
N PRO A 39 1.30 22.42 10.17
CA PRO A 39 1.94 23.48 10.92
C PRO A 39 1.42 23.61 12.37
N HIS A 40 0.15 23.31 12.62
CA HIS A 40 -0.43 23.40 13.95
C HIS A 40 0.06 22.31 14.91
N LYS A 41 0.69 21.23 14.40
CA LYS A 41 1.33 20.20 15.23
C LYS A 41 2.79 20.53 15.55
N ASN A 42 3.37 21.53 14.90
CA ASN A 42 4.76 21.91 15.10
C ASN A 42 4.98 22.50 16.50
N GLY A 43 5.98 21.98 17.21
CA GLY A 43 6.31 22.42 18.58
C GLY A 43 5.42 21.83 19.67
N ILE A 44 4.41 21.03 19.36
CA ILE A 44 3.61 20.29 20.33
C ILE A 44 4.45 19.15 20.91
N ASP A 45 4.30 18.88 22.20
CA ASP A 45 4.92 17.70 22.83
C ASP A 45 4.34 16.43 22.21
N ILE A 46 5.22 15.45 21.92
CA ILE A 46 4.82 14.24 21.22
C ILE A 46 3.86 13.37 22.04
N GLY A 47 3.89 13.44 23.37
CA GLY A 47 2.92 12.78 24.23
C GLY A 47 1.52 13.34 24.01
N GLN A 48 1.37 14.68 23.93
CA GLN A 48 0.09 15.33 23.67
C GLN A 48 -0.53 14.95 22.31
N LEU A 49 0.31 14.69 21.29
CA LEU A 49 -0.17 14.26 19.96
C LEU A 49 -0.98 12.97 20.00
N VAL A 50 -0.76 12.14 21.03
CA VAL A 50 -1.38 10.81 21.17
C VAL A 50 -2.11 10.62 22.50
N GLY A 51 -2.43 11.73 23.19
CA GLY A 51 -3.23 11.71 24.42
C GLY A 51 -2.48 11.22 25.67
N LEU A 52 -1.14 11.27 25.65
CA LEU A 52 -0.28 10.92 26.77
C LEU A 52 0.28 12.20 27.43
N PRO A 53 0.79 12.11 28.69
CA PRO A 53 1.52 13.21 29.32
C PRO A 53 2.73 13.67 28.52
N ASP A 54 3.20 14.89 28.79
CA ASP A 54 4.41 15.44 28.18
C ASP A 54 5.63 14.55 28.46
N VAL A 55 6.39 14.28 27.40
CA VAL A 55 7.61 13.48 27.46
C VAL A 55 8.87 14.32 27.21
N GLY A 56 8.72 15.64 26.97
CA GLY A 56 9.82 16.57 26.77
C GLY A 56 10.38 16.61 25.35
N VAL A 57 9.83 15.86 24.42
CA VAL A 57 10.22 15.86 23.00
C VAL A 57 9.16 16.60 22.19
N LYS A 58 9.58 17.54 21.35
CA LYS A 58 8.64 18.34 20.53
C LYS A 58 8.63 17.88 19.08
N ALA A 59 7.43 17.76 18.52
CA ALA A 59 7.24 17.48 17.10
C ALA A 59 7.74 18.65 16.24
N THR A 60 8.27 18.34 15.07
CA THR A 60 8.79 19.37 14.15
C THR A 60 8.35 19.16 12.72
N THR A 61 8.16 20.28 12.00
CA THR A 61 7.98 20.30 10.54
C THR A 61 9.31 20.37 9.78
N SER A 62 10.46 20.57 10.46
CA SER A 62 11.76 20.62 9.79
C SER A 62 12.29 19.21 9.52
N LYS A 63 12.51 18.90 8.24
CA LYS A 63 13.20 17.70 7.78
C LYS A 63 14.66 17.69 8.22
N GLU A 64 15.32 18.83 8.12
CA GLU A 64 16.73 19.02 8.48
C GLU A 64 16.95 18.72 9.96
N ALA A 65 16.05 19.20 10.83
CA ALA A 65 16.11 18.90 12.26
C ALA A 65 16.00 17.41 12.53
N ILE A 66 15.11 16.70 11.84
CA ILE A 66 14.98 15.25 11.96
C ILE A 66 16.21 14.51 11.44
N LEU A 67 16.75 14.92 10.27
CA LEU A 67 17.95 14.30 9.71
C LEU A 67 19.18 14.44 10.61
N ALA A 68 19.26 15.53 11.39
CA ALA A 68 20.35 15.78 12.34
C ALA A 68 20.28 14.93 13.63
N LEU A 69 19.11 14.31 13.93
CA LEU A 69 18.99 13.48 15.12
C LEU A 69 19.80 12.18 14.98
N ASN A 70 20.39 11.75 16.09
CA ASN A 70 20.96 10.41 16.19
C ASN A 70 19.82 9.42 16.52
N ALA A 71 19.50 8.54 15.59
CA ALA A 71 18.45 7.54 15.73
C ALA A 71 18.85 6.24 15.04
N ASP A 72 18.39 5.11 15.58
CA ASP A 72 18.65 3.79 15.02
C ASP A 72 17.71 3.48 13.85
N CYS A 73 16.43 3.93 13.96
CA CYS A 73 15.42 3.62 12.99
C CYS A 73 14.36 4.72 12.86
N VAL A 74 13.79 4.85 11.68
CA VAL A 74 12.64 5.70 11.39
C VAL A 74 11.45 4.82 11.03
N ILE A 75 10.33 5.01 11.71
CA ILE A 75 9.03 4.48 11.32
C ILE A 75 8.41 5.47 10.34
N HIS A 76 8.32 5.05 9.08
CA HIS A 76 7.84 5.87 7.98
C HIS A 76 6.41 5.46 7.59
N THR A 77 5.45 6.31 7.97
CA THR A 77 4.02 6.04 7.77
C THR A 77 3.32 7.24 7.08
N PRO A 78 3.74 7.60 5.87
CA PRO A 78 3.09 8.67 5.12
C PRO A 78 1.69 8.24 4.70
N THR A 79 0.86 9.23 4.35
CA THR A 79 -0.40 8.94 3.67
C THR A 79 -0.13 8.43 2.25
N THR A 80 -1.02 7.58 1.71
CA THR A 80 -0.87 7.07 0.34
C THR A 80 -0.68 8.18 -0.71
N PRO A 81 -1.40 9.33 -0.69
CA PRO A 81 -1.12 10.44 -1.58
C PRO A 81 0.30 10.98 -1.50
N ALA A 82 0.96 10.91 -0.34
CA ALA A 82 2.34 11.39 -0.20
C ALA A 82 3.35 10.60 -1.05
N LEU A 83 3.04 9.34 -1.42
CA LEU A 83 3.84 8.58 -2.39
C LEU A 83 3.89 9.27 -3.75
N LEU A 84 2.81 9.96 -4.12
CA LEU A 84 2.73 10.80 -5.32
C LEU A 84 3.44 12.14 -5.16
N GLU A 85 3.65 12.60 -3.92
CA GLU A 85 4.26 13.89 -3.58
C GLU A 85 5.78 13.80 -3.35
N GLY A 86 6.38 12.63 -3.57
CA GLY A 86 7.81 12.42 -3.44
C GLY A 86 8.28 11.90 -2.08
N ALA A 87 7.44 11.17 -1.35
CA ALA A 87 7.82 10.49 -0.10
C ALA A 87 9.03 9.56 -0.27
N ASP A 88 9.25 9.01 -1.46
CA ASP A 88 10.45 8.24 -1.79
C ASP A 88 11.74 9.04 -1.55
N ASN A 89 11.74 10.36 -1.85
CA ASN A 89 12.92 11.21 -1.62
C ASN A 89 13.18 11.43 -0.11
N ASP A 90 12.13 11.44 0.71
CA ASP A 90 12.30 11.49 2.15
C ASP A 90 12.97 10.22 2.67
N VAL A 91 12.56 9.06 2.17
CA VAL A 91 13.20 7.78 2.52
C VAL A 91 14.65 7.74 2.06
N LEU A 92 14.97 8.22 0.85
CA LEU A 92 16.37 8.31 0.37
C LEU A 92 17.24 9.15 1.31
N ASP A 93 16.75 10.32 1.72
CA ASP A 93 17.50 11.24 2.59
C ASP A 93 17.67 10.65 3.99
N LEU A 94 16.66 9.97 4.53
CA LEU A 94 16.74 9.26 5.82
C LEU A 94 17.80 8.16 5.77
N LEU A 95 17.75 7.30 4.74
CA LEU A 95 18.73 6.23 4.55
C LEU A 95 20.14 6.78 4.39
N ALA A 96 20.35 7.77 3.51
CA ALA A 96 21.64 8.39 3.29
C ALA A 96 22.22 9.07 4.55
N SER A 97 21.34 9.51 5.48
CA SER A 97 21.74 10.09 6.77
C SER A 97 22.14 9.04 7.82
N GLY A 98 22.15 7.76 7.49
CA GLY A 98 22.55 6.67 8.37
C GLY A 98 21.45 6.10 9.26
N LYS A 99 20.19 6.38 8.94
CA LYS A 99 19.03 5.86 9.68
C LYS A 99 18.42 4.70 8.95
N ASN A 100 18.19 3.58 9.64
CA ASN A 100 17.36 2.52 9.11
C ASN A 100 15.92 3.01 8.97
N VAL A 101 15.19 2.47 8.01
CA VAL A 101 13.79 2.86 7.77
C VAL A 101 12.90 1.61 7.72
N VAL A 102 11.86 1.59 8.55
CA VAL A 102 10.73 0.67 8.43
C VAL A 102 9.55 1.45 7.90
N SER A 103 9.07 1.07 6.73
CA SER A 103 7.99 1.78 6.04
C SER A 103 6.70 0.97 6.07
N GLY A 104 5.62 1.58 6.56
CA GLY A 104 4.24 1.09 6.41
C GLY A 104 3.60 1.49 5.09
N ALA A 105 4.37 2.11 4.18
CA ALA A 105 3.94 2.46 2.84
C ALA A 105 4.47 1.44 1.81
N SER A 106 4.24 1.70 0.53
CA SER A 106 4.67 0.83 -0.57
C SER A 106 6.19 0.89 -0.81
N HIS A 107 6.96 0.25 0.07
CA HIS A 107 8.41 0.06 -0.03
C HIS A 107 8.80 -1.40 0.24
N HIS A 108 7.89 -2.34 -0.02
CA HIS A 108 8.13 -3.77 0.21
C HIS A 108 9.14 -4.35 -0.78
N ASN A 109 9.06 -3.93 -2.04
CA ASN A 109 10.05 -4.24 -3.07
C ASN A 109 10.22 -3.06 -4.04
N PRO A 110 11.07 -2.08 -3.73
CA PRO A 110 11.28 -0.92 -4.60
C PRO A 110 11.77 -1.26 -6.01
N SER A 111 12.27 -2.45 -6.28
CA SER A 111 12.60 -2.89 -7.66
C SER A 111 11.38 -3.09 -8.55
N MET A 112 10.20 -3.29 -7.94
CA MET A 112 8.91 -3.40 -8.64
C MET A 112 8.23 -2.06 -8.90
N HIS A 113 8.83 -0.95 -8.50
CA HIS A 113 8.25 0.38 -8.68
C HIS A 113 8.09 0.73 -10.16
N ASN A 114 6.96 0.34 -10.71
CA ASN A 114 6.55 0.66 -12.06
C ASN A 114 5.13 1.27 -12.04
N TRP A 115 4.99 2.47 -12.60
CA TRP A 115 3.73 3.21 -12.61
C TRP A 115 2.67 2.62 -13.53
N LEU A 116 3.10 1.93 -14.57
CA LEU A 116 2.22 1.39 -15.59
C LEU A 116 2.52 -0.11 -15.73
N SER A 117 1.55 -0.96 -15.45
CA SER A 117 1.60 -2.29 -16.01
C SER A 117 1.44 -2.18 -17.54
N GLU A 118 1.99 -3.13 -18.29
CA GLU A 118 1.88 -3.14 -19.76
C GLU A 118 0.42 -3.11 -20.27
N SER A 119 -0.54 -3.46 -19.40
CA SER A 119 -1.97 -3.47 -19.71
C SER A 119 -2.68 -2.14 -19.45
N GLN A 120 -2.01 -1.12 -18.90
CA GLN A 120 -2.66 0.14 -18.54
C GLN A 120 -2.47 1.22 -19.59
N SER A 121 -3.60 1.79 -20.02
CA SER A 121 -3.60 3.01 -20.82
C SER A 121 -3.18 4.20 -19.97
N ALA A 122 -2.14 4.94 -20.41
CA ALA A 122 -1.72 6.18 -19.78
C ALA A 122 -2.84 7.23 -19.71
N LEU A 123 -3.72 7.21 -20.69
CA LEU A 123 -4.91 8.07 -20.74
C LEU A 123 -5.89 7.74 -19.62
N SER A 124 -6.11 6.46 -19.35
CA SER A 124 -6.96 5.98 -18.24
C SER A 124 -6.41 6.39 -16.88
N VAL A 125 -5.10 6.20 -16.67
CA VAL A 125 -4.43 6.62 -15.44
C VAL A 125 -4.58 8.13 -15.20
N LEU A 126 -4.43 8.95 -16.26
CA LEU A 126 -4.62 10.40 -16.17
C LEU A 126 -6.07 10.81 -15.89
N ARG A 127 -7.05 10.09 -16.43
CA ARG A 127 -8.48 10.29 -16.09
C ARG A 127 -8.70 10.12 -14.60
N THR A 128 -8.18 9.04 -14.05
CA THR A 128 -8.29 8.72 -12.62
C THR A 128 -7.61 9.76 -11.74
N VAL A 129 -6.35 10.10 -12.05
CA VAL A 129 -5.60 11.14 -11.30
C VAL A 129 -6.30 12.51 -11.39
N GLY A 130 -6.86 12.84 -12.56
CA GLY A 130 -7.62 14.08 -12.76
C GLY A 130 -8.98 14.10 -12.03
N ALA A 131 -9.57 12.93 -11.76
CA ALA A 131 -10.83 12.79 -11.00
C ALA A 131 -10.60 12.76 -9.49
N MET A 132 -9.42 12.37 -9.02
CA MET A 132 -9.08 12.44 -7.59
C MET A 132 -9.25 13.88 -7.12
N LYS A 133 -10.11 14.09 -6.11
CA LYS A 133 -10.09 15.32 -5.30
C LYS A 133 -8.82 15.29 -4.47
N VAL A 134 -7.71 15.62 -5.10
CA VAL A 134 -6.43 15.72 -4.38
C VAL A 134 -6.54 16.93 -3.48
N THR A 135 -6.91 16.67 -2.24
CA THR A 135 -6.96 17.68 -1.16
C THR A 135 -5.54 17.90 -0.68
N GLY A 136 -4.84 18.80 -1.35
CA GLY A 136 -3.48 19.15 -0.97
C GLY A 136 -2.74 19.87 -2.11
N ASN A 137 -1.57 20.41 -1.81
CA ASN A 137 -0.70 21.08 -2.79
C ASN A 137 0.17 20.06 -3.57
N VAL A 138 -0.40 18.90 -3.92
CA VAL A 138 0.30 17.82 -4.63
C VAL A 138 0.87 18.29 -5.98
N PHE A 139 0.16 19.19 -6.64
CA PHE A 139 0.58 19.71 -7.95
C PHE A 139 0.89 21.20 -7.87
N GLY A 140 2.04 21.56 -8.40
CA GLY A 140 2.40 22.96 -8.61
C GLY A 140 1.45 23.66 -9.60
N PRO A 141 1.54 25.00 -9.74
CA PRO A 141 0.66 25.77 -10.65
C PRO A 141 0.70 25.28 -12.10
N LYS A 142 1.87 24.88 -12.59
CA LYS A 142 2.08 24.38 -13.98
C LYS A 142 1.41 23.01 -14.19
N GLU A 143 1.54 22.13 -13.22
CA GLU A 143 0.93 20.80 -13.25
C GLU A 143 -0.60 20.89 -13.14
N LYS A 144 -1.13 21.76 -12.28
CA LYS A 144 -2.58 22.06 -12.20
C LYS A 144 -3.12 22.61 -13.52
N GLN A 145 -2.37 23.50 -14.18
CA GLN A 145 -2.75 24.04 -15.47
C GLN A 145 -2.73 22.97 -16.58
N ALA A 146 -1.72 22.08 -16.58
CA ALA A 146 -1.61 20.97 -17.51
C ALA A 146 -2.75 19.95 -17.32
N LEU A 147 -3.08 19.62 -16.09
CA LEU A 147 -4.23 18.75 -15.76
C LEU A 147 -5.57 19.35 -16.18
N ALA A 148 -5.76 20.66 -15.96
CA ALA A 148 -6.97 21.36 -16.39
C ALA A 148 -7.11 21.41 -17.92
N ALA A 149 -6.00 21.62 -18.64
CA ALA A 149 -5.97 21.56 -20.11
C ALA A 149 -6.29 20.14 -20.62
N LEU A 150 -5.70 19.11 -20.01
CA LEU A 150 -5.97 17.72 -20.34
C LEU A 150 -7.44 17.37 -20.09
N LYS A 151 -8.01 17.77 -18.96
CA LYS A 151 -9.43 17.55 -18.65
C LYS A 151 -10.35 18.13 -19.72
N LYS A 152 -10.06 19.31 -20.24
CA LYS A 152 -10.81 19.93 -21.36
C LYS A 152 -10.67 19.13 -22.67
N ILE A 153 -9.46 18.66 -22.97
CA ILE A 153 -9.21 17.84 -24.17
C ILE A 153 -9.97 16.53 -24.06
N MET A 154 -9.96 15.89 -22.90
CA MET A 154 -10.66 14.63 -22.65
C MET A 154 -12.18 14.80 -22.76
N GLN A 155 -12.75 15.84 -22.17
CA GLN A 155 -14.16 16.17 -22.33
C GLN A 155 -14.58 16.39 -23.78
N ALA A 156 -13.70 17.02 -24.59
CA ALA A 156 -13.93 17.21 -26.01
C ALA A 156 -13.82 15.91 -26.83
N VAL A 157 -13.02 14.94 -26.38
CA VAL A 157 -12.85 13.62 -27.01
C VAL A 157 -13.99 12.69 -26.62
N ASP A 158 -14.42 12.68 -25.34
CA ASP A 158 -15.51 11.85 -24.84
C ASP A 158 -16.86 12.24 -25.46
N SER A 159 -16.99 13.47 -26.01
CA SER A 159 -18.17 13.95 -26.72
C SER A 159 -18.26 13.50 -28.18
N LYS A 160 -17.25 12.79 -28.73
CA LYS A 160 -17.22 12.32 -30.12
C LYS A 160 -16.99 10.81 -30.18
N PRO A 161 -17.71 10.06 -31.07
CA PRO A 161 -17.47 8.64 -31.23
C PRO A 161 -16.02 8.39 -31.70
N ALA A 162 -15.40 7.40 -31.05
CA ALA A 162 -13.99 7.07 -31.16
C ALA A 162 -13.55 6.77 -32.60
N GLN A 163 -12.55 7.49 -33.07
CA GLN A 163 -11.64 7.04 -34.14
C GLN A 163 -10.34 7.87 -34.15
N PRO A 164 -9.35 7.60 -34.91
CA PRO A 164 -7.93 7.28 -34.80
C PRO A 164 -7.04 8.21 -33.92
N LEU A 165 -7.58 9.01 -33.05
CA LEU A 165 -6.84 9.88 -32.10
C LEU A 165 -6.25 9.12 -30.91
N HIS A 166 -6.67 7.86 -30.72
CA HIS A 166 -6.28 7.07 -29.55
C HIS A 166 -4.76 6.87 -29.37
N PRO A 167 -3.97 6.51 -30.38
CA PRO A 167 -2.53 6.32 -30.20
C PRO A 167 -1.77 7.63 -29.92
N LEU A 168 -2.20 8.74 -30.52
CA LEU A 168 -1.58 10.05 -30.30
C LEU A 168 -1.90 10.57 -28.90
N LEU A 169 -3.15 10.44 -28.47
CA LEU A 169 -3.59 10.77 -27.11
C LEU A 169 -2.87 9.93 -26.07
N GLU A 170 -2.69 8.65 -26.33
CA GLU A 170 -1.95 7.75 -25.45
C GLU A 170 -0.49 8.17 -25.29
N LYS A 171 0.18 8.52 -26.40
CA LYS A 171 1.55 9.03 -26.38
C LYS A 171 1.67 10.36 -25.63
N VAL A 172 0.75 11.30 -25.85
CA VAL A 172 0.73 12.60 -25.16
C VAL A 172 0.42 12.38 -23.67
N SER A 173 -0.50 11.48 -23.36
CA SER A 173 -0.86 11.12 -21.98
C SER A 173 0.31 10.50 -21.23
N SER A 174 1.07 9.60 -21.87
CA SER A 174 2.28 9.01 -21.29
C SER A 174 3.35 10.06 -21.01
N GLN A 175 3.56 11.00 -21.95
CA GLN A 175 4.51 12.09 -21.76
C GLN A 175 4.08 13.03 -20.62
N LEU A 176 2.79 13.30 -20.50
CA LEU A 176 2.24 14.14 -19.46
C LEU A 176 2.29 13.47 -18.09
N LEU A 177 1.92 12.19 -17.99
CA LEU A 177 2.07 11.37 -16.78
C LEU A 177 3.50 11.41 -16.27
N ASN A 178 4.46 11.20 -17.15
CA ASN A 178 5.88 11.25 -16.81
C ASN A 178 6.37 12.62 -16.31
N ARG A 179 5.61 13.69 -16.56
CA ARG A 179 5.93 15.05 -16.09
C ARG A 179 5.17 15.44 -14.83
N ILE A 180 3.96 14.93 -14.67
CA ILE A 180 3.03 15.34 -13.61
C ILE A 180 3.19 14.47 -12.37
N LEU A 181 3.34 13.17 -12.57
CA LEU A 181 3.53 12.24 -11.46
C LEU A 181 5.04 12.09 -11.19
N PRO A 182 5.50 12.38 -9.98
CA PRO A 182 6.86 12.04 -9.61
C PRO A 182 7.02 10.54 -9.81
N ARG A 183 8.01 10.14 -10.61
CA ARG A 183 8.33 8.73 -10.78
C ARG A 183 8.73 8.16 -9.43
N ARG A 184 8.17 7.00 -9.09
CA ARG A 184 8.68 6.23 -7.98
C ARG A 184 10.18 6.02 -8.18
N VAL A 185 10.91 6.14 -7.08
CA VAL A 185 12.36 5.96 -7.08
C VAL A 185 12.69 4.49 -7.37
N SER A 186 13.67 4.26 -8.23
CA SER A 186 14.10 2.89 -8.56
C SER A 186 14.76 2.20 -7.37
N GLY A 187 14.62 0.88 -7.29
CA GLY A 187 15.27 0.06 -6.26
C GLY A 187 16.78 0.29 -6.17
N GLN A 188 17.45 0.55 -7.30
CA GLN A 188 18.88 0.85 -7.31
C GLN A 188 19.24 2.12 -6.52
N ARG A 189 18.41 3.16 -6.58
CA ARG A 189 18.64 4.39 -5.82
C ARG A 189 18.45 4.16 -4.31
N PHE A 190 17.48 3.34 -3.91
CA PHE A 190 17.34 2.95 -2.50
C PHE A 190 18.55 2.14 -2.04
N GLN A 191 19.02 1.17 -2.84
CA GLN A 191 20.25 0.43 -2.53
C GLN A 191 21.48 1.33 -2.39
N GLN A 192 21.61 2.35 -3.24
CA GLN A 192 22.70 3.32 -3.15
C GLN A 192 22.61 4.17 -1.87
N ALA A 193 21.42 4.67 -1.53
CA ALA A 193 21.20 5.44 -0.31
C ALA A 193 21.47 4.60 0.95
N CYS A 194 21.05 3.34 0.99
CA CYS A 194 21.36 2.40 2.06
C CYS A 194 22.87 2.21 2.22
N LYS A 195 23.59 1.98 1.13
CA LYS A 195 25.05 1.81 1.15
C LYS A 195 25.76 3.09 1.60
N GLN A 196 25.32 4.26 1.16
CA GLN A 196 25.86 5.55 1.53
C GLN A 196 25.76 5.80 3.04
N GLY A 197 24.61 5.53 3.63
CA GLY A 197 24.35 5.74 5.05
C GLY A 197 24.66 4.54 5.93
N ASN A 198 25.11 3.41 5.36
CA ASN A 198 25.22 2.13 6.08
C ASN A 198 23.93 1.77 6.83
N SER A 199 22.81 1.83 6.13
CA SER A 199 21.44 1.70 6.66
C SER A 199 20.62 0.70 5.86
N SER A 200 19.46 0.33 6.38
CA SER A 200 18.57 -0.67 5.77
C SER A 200 17.16 -0.12 5.61
N LEU A 201 16.49 -0.53 4.54
CA LEU A 201 15.07 -0.22 4.25
C LEU A 201 14.26 -1.52 4.29
N PHE A 202 13.16 -1.51 5.03
CA PHE A 202 12.20 -2.60 5.05
C PHE A 202 10.77 -2.07 4.96
N GLY A 203 9.97 -2.62 4.05
CA GLY A 203 8.53 -2.37 3.95
C GLY A 203 7.76 -3.48 4.64
N THR A 204 6.83 -3.14 5.52
CA THR A 204 5.98 -4.12 6.23
C THR A 204 4.69 -3.50 6.74
N GLY A 205 3.75 -4.36 7.08
CA GLY A 205 2.43 -4.07 7.65
C GLY A 205 1.69 -5.37 7.90
N LEU A 206 0.38 -5.34 8.05
CA LEU A 206 -0.42 -6.55 8.10
C LEU A 206 -0.56 -7.15 6.69
N HIS A 207 -1.12 -6.36 5.78
CA HIS A 207 -1.31 -6.69 4.38
C HIS A 207 -1.22 -5.39 3.53
N PRO A 208 -0.18 -5.31 2.72
CA PRO A 208 0.95 -6.23 2.52
C PRO A 208 1.91 -6.30 3.74
N GLY A 209 2.67 -7.37 3.82
CA GLY A 209 3.69 -7.63 4.85
C GLY A 209 3.54 -8.99 5.50
N VAL A 210 2.94 -9.04 6.70
CA VAL A 210 2.85 -10.29 7.47
C VAL A 210 2.04 -11.35 6.73
N MET A 211 0.83 -11.01 6.30
CA MET A 211 -0.10 -12.02 5.77
C MET A 211 0.37 -12.62 4.44
N VAL A 212 0.83 -11.82 3.51
CA VAL A 212 1.26 -12.34 2.21
C VAL A 212 2.71 -12.79 2.24
N GLU A 213 3.65 -11.87 2.51
CA GLU A 213 5.06 -12.19 2.34
C GLU A 213 5.56 -13.18 3.40
N GLN A 214 5.21 -12.96 4.67
CA GLN A 214 5.77 -13.80 5.73
C GLN A 214 5.01 -15.12 5.89
N VAL A 215 3.67 -15.08 5.92
CA VAL A 215 2.85 -16.29 6.12
C VAL A 215 2.91 -17.20 4.91
N VAL A 216 2.79 -16.69 3.68
CA VAL A 216 2.94 -17.50 2.46
C VAL A 216 4.25 -18.26 2.46
N LEU A 217 5.35 -17.60 2.83
CA LEU A 217 6.67 -18.22 2.84
C LEU A 217 6.79 -19.29 3.93
N ARG A 218 6.13 -19.09 5.08
CA ARG A 218 6.09 -20.12 6.14
C ARG A 218 5.27 -21.33 5.73
N LEU A 219 4.13 -21.12 5.07
CA LEU A 219 3.31 -22.20 4.53
C LEU A 219 4.04 -22.95 3.41
N ALA A 220 4.76 -22.25 2.54
CA ALA A 220 5.56 -22.85 1.49
C ALA A 220 6.63 -23.80 2.05
N SER A 221 7.17 -23.56 3.25
CA SER A 221 8.12 -24.46 3.88
C SER A 221 7.58 -25.86 4.19
N MET A 222 6.26 -26.06 4.13
CA MET A 222 5.57 -27.34 4.31
C MET A 222 5.38 -28.10 2.99
N MET A 223 5.85 -27.56 1.87
CA MET A 223 5.64 -28.13 0.52
C MET A 223 6.97 -28.49 -0.12
N ASP A 224 6.94 -29.51 -0.98
CA ASP A 224 8.08 -29.88 -1.82
C ASP A 224 8.13 -29.02 -3.09
N GLN A 225 6.96 -28.58 -3.56
CA GLN A 225 6.78 -27.73 -4.73
C GLN A 225 5.60 -26.80 -4.53
N VAL A 226 5.79 -25.52 -4.86
CA VAL A 226 4.68 -24.53 -4.93
C VAL A 226 4.51 -24.15 -6.40
N ASP A 227 3.34 -24.43 -6.94
CA ASP A 227 2.97 -24.11 -8.33
C ASP A 227 2.18 -22.82 -8.41
N GLN A 228 1.34 -22.54 -7.41
CA GLN A 228 0.49 -21.36 -7.37
C GLN A 228 0.19 -20.93 -5.94
N VAL A 229 0.14 -19.62 -5.75
CA VAL A 229 -0.32 -18.98 -4.51
C VAL A 229 -1.61 -18.23 -4.81
N HIS A 230 -2.63 -18.43 -3.98
CA HIS A 230 -3.84 -17.61 -3.99
C HIS A 230 -4.03 -16.97 -2.61
N PHE A 231 -4.11 -15.67 -2.59
CA PHE A 231 -4.42 -14.87 -1.42
C PHE A 231 -5.73 -14.15 -1.64
N LEU A 232 -6.63 -14.24 -0.68
CA LEU A 232 -7.90 -13.51 -0.65
C LEU A 232 -8.02 -12.75 0.66
N GLU A 233 -8.27 -11.45 0.56
CA GLU A 233 -8.72 -10.61 1.66
C GLU A 233 -10.19 -10.24 1.46
N VAL A 234 -11.00 -10.35 2.52
CA VAL A 234 -12.36 -9.81 2.55
C VAL A 234 -12.44 -8.79 3.68
N GLY A 235 -12.69 -7.54 3.33
CA GLY A 235 -12.75 -6.42 4.27
C GLY A 235 -14.10 -5.72 4.28
N ASP A 236 -14.70 -5.54 5.47
CA ASP A 236 -15.89 -4.71 5.66
C ASP A 236 -15.47 -3.28 6.05
N LEU A 237 -15.75 -2.32 5.17
CA LEU A 237 -15.45 -0.91 5.36
C LEU A 237 -16.57 -0.13 6.06
N SER A 238 -17.61 -0.79 6.56
CA SER A 238 -18.74 -0.10 7.20
C SER A 238 -18.34 0.68 8.47
N ALA A 239 -17.30 0.24 9.16
CA ALA A 239 -16.73 0.89 10.33
C ALA A 239 -15.54 1.82 10.01
N ALA A 240 -15.24 2.06 8.73
CA ALA A 240 -14.14 2.94 8.33
C ALA A 240 -14.36 4.36 8.88
N PRO A 241 -13.34 4.99 9.49
CA PRO A 241 -13.45 6.36 9.96
C PRO A 241 -13.80 7.34 8.85
N ASP A 242 -14.55 8.40 9.20
CA ASP A 242 -14.89 9.47 8.26
C ASP A 242 -13.61 10.05 7.63
N GLY A 243 -13.63 10.17 6.30
CA GLY A 243 -12.51 10.71 5.55
C GLY A 243 -11.31 9.79 5.40
N MET A 244 -11.38 8.54 5.84
CA MET A 244 -10.35 7.53 5.58
C MET A 244 -10.09 7.44 4.06
N TRP A 245 -8.82 7.53 3.67
CA TRP A 245 -8.39 7.57 2.25
C TRP A 245 -9.10 8.60 1.36
N GLY A 246 -9.60 9.69 1.95
CA GLY A 246 -10.36 10.72 1.22
C GLY A 246 -11.87 10.47 1.17
N GLY A 247 -12.36 9.50 1.93
CA GLY A 247 -13.76 9.07 2.01
C GLY A 247 -14.11 7.91 1.08
N LEU A 248 -15.12 7.15 1.47
CA LEU A 248 -15.55 5.95 0.72
C LEU A 248 -15.96 6.27 -0.73
N GLU A 249 -16.57 7.43 -0.97
CA GLU A 249 -16.91 7.87 -2.34
C GLU A 249 -15.66 8.04 -3.22
N SER A 250 -14.54 8.50 -2.65
CA SER A 250 -13.27 8.62 -3.38
C SER A 250 -12.70 7.27 -3.81
N LEU A 251 -13.03 6.21 -3.07
CA LEU A 251 -12.69 4.82 -3.41
C LEU A 251 -13.69 4.20 -4.40
N GLY A 252 -14.78 4.88 -4.70
CA GLY A 252 -15.82 4.45 -5.63
C GLY A 252 -17.10 3.95 -4.99
N PHE A 253 -17.18 3.75 -3.67
CA PHE A 253 -18.39 3.29 -3.01
C PHE A 253 -19.51 4.33 -3.08
N GLY A 254 -20.75 3.87 -3.31
CA GLY A 254 -21.91 4.74 -3.48
C GLY A 254 -21.98 5.47 -4.83
N THR A 255 -21.01 5.27 -5.72
CA THR A 255 -21.00 5.84 -7.08
C THR A 255 -21.67 4.89 -8.08
N PRO A 256 -22.00 5.34 -9.30
CA PRO A 256 -22.47 4.45 -10.36
C PRO A 256 -21.47 3.35 -10.70
N LEU A 257 -21.94 2.13 -11.00
CA LEU A 257 -21.06 0.97 -11.28
C LEU A 257 -20.05 1.26 -12.40
N GLU A 258 -20.48 1.93 -13.46
CA GLU A 258 -19.64 2.27 -14.60
C GLU A 258 -18.51 3.26 -14.29
N SER A 259 -18.50 3.88 -13.12
CA SER A 259 -17.45 4.79 -12.69
C SER A 259 -16.23 4.08 -12.13
N VAL A 260 -16.34 2.78 -11.81
CA VAL A 260 -15.26 1.97 -11.21
C VAL A 260 -14.83 0.90 -12.19
N ASP A 261 -13.59 1.00 -12.66
CA ASP A 261 -12.94 0.02 -13.54
C ASP A 261 -11.50 -0.23 -13.08
N SER A 262 -10.75 -1.01 -13.85
CA SER A 262 -9.34 -1.32 -13.56
C SER A 262 -8.42 -0.10 -13.56
N ASN A 263 -8.88 1.07 -13.94
CA ASN A 263 -8.14 2.33 -13.95
C ASN A 263 -8.63 3.32 -12.88
N HIS A 264 -9.57 2.89 -12.04
CA HIS A 264 -10.07 3.71 -10.95
C HIS A 264 -8.98 3.98 -9.89
N ALA A 265 -9.17 5.05 -9.11
CA ALA A 265 -8.21 5.50 -8.08
C ALA A 265 -7.84 4.40 -7.09
N ILE A 266 -8.81 3.60 -6.65
CA ILE A 266 -8.57 2.49 -5.73
C ILE A 266 -7.60 1.46 -6.32
N ALA A 267 -7.78 1.14 -7.58
CA ALA A 267 -6.95 0.18 -8.28
C ALA A 267 -5.51 0.68 -8.47
N LEU A 268 -5.32 1.98 -8.73
CA LEU A 268 -4.00 2.60 -8.81
C LEU A 268 -3.32 2.64 -7.46
N MET A 269 -4.05 3.00 -6.42
CA MET A 269 -3.53 3.05 -5.06
C MET A 269 -3.01 1.68 -4.61
N GLN A 270 -3.80 0.64 -4.83
CA GLN A 270 -3.44 -0.74 -4.48
C GLN A 270 -2.30 -1.30 -5.35
N HIS A 271 -2.16 -0.83 -6.58
CA HIS A 271 -1.07 -1.26 -7.46
C HIS A 271 0.33 -0.99 -6.86
N PHE A 272 0.49 0.09 -6.11
CA PHE A 272 1.76 0.40 -5.45
C PHE A 272 2.14 -0.62 -4.37
N TYR A 273 1.16 -1.22 -3.74
CA TYR A 273 1.39 -2.20 -2.69
C TYR A 273 1.56 -3.60 -3.26
N PHE A 274 0.66 -4.02 -4.14
CA PHE A 274 0.59 -5.42 -4.57
C PHE A 274 1.60 -5.77 -5.65
N ASN A 275 2.09 -4.82 -6.42
CA ASN A 275 3.27 -5.07 -7.27
C ASN A 275 4.49 -5.51 -6.46
N ASP A 276 4.77 -4.78 -5.38
CA ASP A 276 5.89 -5.10 -4.50
C ASP A 276 5.74 -6.49 -3.88
N VAL A 277 4.52 -6.82 -3.44
CA VAL A 277 4.18 -8.11 -2.84
C VAL A 277 4.40 -9.28 -3.81
N LEU A 278 3.84 -9.17 -5.03
CA LEU A 278 4.02 -10.21 -6.03
C LEU A 278 5.51 -10.40 -6.38
N GLY A 279 6.26 -9.29 -6.43
CA GLY A 279 7.71 -9.32 -6.64
C GLY A 279 8.45 -10.03 -5.51
N ASN A 280 8.09 -9.76 -4.25
CA ASN A 280 8.69 -10.42 -3.09
C ASN A 280 8.41 -11.93 -3.08
N VAL A 281 7.17 -12.32 -3.34
CA VAL A 281 6.78 -13.74 -3.38
C VAL A 281 7.49 -14.46 -4.54
N ALA A 282 7.55 -13.86 -5.73
CA ALA A 282 8.26 -14.43 -6.87
C ALA A 282 9.76 -14.57 -6.60
N HIS A 283 10.39 -13.55 -6.00
CA HIS A 283 11.79 -13.61 -5.62
C HIS A 283 12.05 -14.72 -4.59
N ALA A 284 11.26 -14.74 -3.53
CA ALA A 284 11.47 -15.65 -2.42
C ALA A 284 11.20 -17.12 -2.78
N LEU A 285 10.17 -17.39 -3.61
CA LEU A 285 9.84 -18.78 -4.00
C LEU A 285 10.64 -19.27 -5.19
N TYR A 286 10.94 -18.41 -6.18
CA TYR A 286 11.48 -18.83 -7.47
C TYR A 286 12.79 -18.15 -7.87
N GLY A 287 13.33 -17.25 -7.03
CA GLY A 287 14.54 -16.49 -7.35
C GLY A 287 14.36 -15.51 -8.51
N ALA A 288 13.12 -15.10 -8.79
CA ALA A 288 12.84 -14.27 -9.94
C ALA A 288 13.15 -12.79 -9.68
N GLY A 289 13.72 -12.13 -10.69
CA GLY A 289 13.84 -10.68 -10.72
C GLY A 289 12.61 -10.02 -11.33
N PRO A 290 12.45 -8.68 -11.14
CA PRO A 290 11.28 -7.95 -11.59
C PRO A 290 11.08 -7.97 -13.11
N GLU A 291 12.16 -8.15 -13.90
CA GLU A 291 12.12 -8.21 -15.36
C GLU A 291 11.41 -9.46 -15.92
N ARG A 292 11.24 -10.50 -15.08
CA ARG A 292 10.55 -11.74 -15.42
C ARG A 292 9.08 -11.74 -15.02
N ILE A 293 8.64 -10.70 -14.29
CA ILE A 293 7.32 -10.66 -13.67
C ILE A 293 6.42 -9.70 -14.44
N ARG A 294 5.26 -10.18 -14.86
CA ARG A 294 4.17 -9.37 -15.41
C ARG A 294 2.99 -9.42 -14.46
N VAL A 295 2.39 -8.27 -14.17
CA VAL A 295 1.22 -8.15 -13.30
C VAL A 295 0.02 -7.68 -14.11
N GLU A 296 -1.07 -8.44 -14.06
CA GLU A 296 -2.37 -8.05 -14.59
C GLU A 296 -3.30 -7.65 -13.43
N ARG A 297 -4.11 -6.63 -13.67
CA ARG A 297 -5.07 -6.12 -12.70
C ARG A 297 -6.46 -6.10 -13.28
N HIS A 298 -7.42 -6.58 -12.50
CA HIS A 298 -8.84 -6.52 -12.82
C HIS A 298 -9.60 -5.94 -11.63
N VAL A 299 -10.58 -5.08 -11.89
CA VAL A 299 -11.44 -4.47 -10.86
C VAL A 299 -12.88 -4.59 -11.29
N TYR A 300 -13.71 -5.13 -10.40
CA TYR A 300 -15.13 -5.37 -10.65
C TYR A 300 -15.95 -4.71 -9.53
N PRO A 301 -16.72 -3.66 -9.84
CA PRO A 301 -17.69 -3.11 -8.90
C PRO A 301 -18.90 -4.04 -8.81
N CYS A 302 -19.37 -4.26 -7.59
CA CYS A 302 -20.62 -5.01 -7.34
C CYS A 302 -21.69 -4.08 -6.77
N PRO A 303 -22.96 -4.23 -7.20
CA PRO A 303 -24.02 -3.34 -6.75
C PRO A 303 -24.39 -3.56 -5.29
N ALA A 304 -24.60 -2.48 -4.56
CA ALA A 304 -25.20 -2.53 -3.24
C ALA A 304 -26.62 -3.13 -3.32
N ARG A 305 -26.94 -4.00 -2.38
CA ARG A 305 -28.26 -4.64 -2.24
C ARG A 305 -29.13 -3.91 -1.22
N VAL A 306 -28.52 -3.30 -0.23
CA VAL A 306 -29.17 -2.57 0.86
C VAL A 306 -28.59 -1.16 0.95
N GLU A 307 -29.40 -0.21 1.42
CA GLU A 307 -28.89 1.12 1.75
C GLU A 307 -28.10 1.08 3.06
N ILE A 308 -26.93 1.73 3.08
CA ILE A 308 -26.11 1.87 4.26
C ILE A 308 -25.47 3.27 4.30
N ASN A 309 -25.31 3.79 5.49
CA ASN A 309 -24.54 5.01 5.73
C ASN A 309 -23.27 4.64 6.50
N ALA A 310 -22.12 4.85 5.88
CA ALA A 310 -20.82 4.52 6.44
C ALA A 310 -19.79 5.58 6.03
N GLY A 311 -18.89 5.95 6.95
CA GLY A 311 -17.82 6.92 6.67
C GLY A 311 -18.31 8.25 6.10
N GLY A 312 -19.51 8.70 6.50
CA GLY A 312 -20.14 9.92 5.97
C GLY A 312 -20.70 9.77 4.54
N THR A 313 -20.68 8.58 3.95
CA THR A 313 -21.19 8.29 2.60
C THR A 313 -22.46 7.47 2.66
N VAL A 314 -23.51 7.89 1.93
CA VAL A 314 -24.74 7.12 1.75
C VAL A 314 -24.62 6.25 0.51
N ILE A 315 -24.58 4.94 0.70
CA ILE A 315 -24.52 3.93 -0.36
C ILE A 315 -25.92 3.41 -0.61
N ARG A 316 -26.45 3.64 -1.82
CA ARG A 316 -27.80 3.25 -2.19
C ARG A 316 -27.83 1.95 -2.99
N PRO A 317 -28.92 1.16 -2.93
CA PRO A 317 -29.08 0.01 -3.78
C PRO A 317 -28.83 0.35 -5.27
N GLY A 318 -28.08 -0.51 -5.96
CA GLY A 318 -27.71 -0.32 -7.37
C GLY A 318 -26.44 0.52 -7.60
N THR A 319 -25.93 1.24 -6.58
CA THR A 319 -24.61 1.89 -6.62
C THR A 319 -23.52 0.91 -6.16
N VAL A 320 -22.25 1.29 -6.25
CA VAL A 320 -21.13 0.43 -5.81
C VAL A 320 -21.23 0.15 -4.31
N GLY A 321 -21.47 -1.08 -3.93
CA GLY A 321 -21.54 -1.57 -2.55
C GLY A 321 -20.39 -2.49 -2.18
N ALA A 322 -19.75 -3.10 -3.18
CA ALA A 322 -18.51 -3.85 -3.02
C ALA A 322 -17.60 -3.64 -4.24
N ILE A 323 -16.31 -3.79 -4.04
CA ILE A 323 -15.30 -3.72 -5.09
C ILE A 323 -14.41 -4.95 -4.96
N HIS A 324 -14.34 -5.72 -6.02
CA HIS A 324 -13.50 -6.90 -6.13
C HIS A 324 -12.30 -6.58 -7.01
N MET A 325 -11.09 -6.71 -6.47
CA MET A 325 -9.83 -6.39 -7.12
C MET A 325 -8.96 -7.63 -7.17
N THR A 326 -8.43 -7.93 -8.35
CA THR A 326 -7.57 -9.09 -8.57
C THR A 326 -6.25 -8.65 -9.19
N TYR A 327 -5.14 -9.04 -8.59
CA TYR A 327 -3.79 -8.82 -9.10
C TYR A 327 -3.16 -10.17 -9.39
N ARG A 328 -2.94 -10.47 -10.68
CA ARG A 328 -2.37 -11.73 -11.15
C ARG A 328 -0.93 -11.55 -11.55
N GLY A 329 -0.03 -12.25 -10.86
CA GLY A 329 1.39 -12.29 -11.14
C GLY A 329 1.74 -13.46 -12.07
N TYR A 330 2.39 -13.14 -13.18
CA TYR A 330 2.89 -14.12 -14.14
C TYR A 330 4.42 -14.09 -14.13
N LEU A 331 5.02 -15.24 -13.94
CA LEU A 331 6.45 -15.45 -14.06
C LEU A 331 6.72 -16.19 -15.37
N ASP A 332 7.46 -15.55 -16.28
CA ASP A 332 7.75 -16.07 -17.62
C ASP A 332 6.47 -16.53 -18.39
N GLY A 333 5.37 -15.79 -18.19
CA GLY A 333 4.07 -16.06 -18.81
C GLY A 333 3.16 -17.03 -18.05
N ARG A 334 3.64 -17.71 -17.01
CA ARG A 334 2.85 -18.62 -16.18
C ARG A 334 2.33 -17.93 -14.93
N LEU A 335 1.04 -18.10 -14.64
CA LEU A 335 0.42 -17.58 -13.41
C LEU A 335 1.01 -18.30 -12.20
N PHE A 336 1.68 -17.54 -11.31
CA PHE A 336 2.24 -18.07 -10.08
C PHE A 336 1.51 -17.58 -8.82
N MET A 337 0.87 -16.42 -8.91
CA MET A 337 0.14 -15.85 -7.77
C MET A 337 -1.06 -15.05 -8.21
N THR A 338 -2.15 -15.20 -7.47
CA THR A 338 -3.31 -14.31 -7.49
C THR A 338 -3.46 -13.67 -6.11
N ASN A 339 -3.38 -12.34 -6.05
CA ASN A 339 -3.75 -11.55 -4.89
C ASN A 339 -5.11 -10.92 -5.15
N GLU A 340 -6.04 -11.18 -4.27
CA GLU A 340 -7.45 -10.86 -4.43
C GLU A 340 -7.99 -10.11 -3.22
N GLU A 341 -8.64 -8.97 -3.48
CA GLU A 341 -9.20 -8.08 -2.47
C GLU A 341 -10.70 -7.94 -2.74
N CYS A 342 -11.51 -8.29 -1.78
CA CYS A 342 -12.94 -8.05 -1.82
C CYS A 342 -13.33 -7.08 -0.70
N TRP A 343 -13.44 -5.81 -1.03
CA TRP A 343 -13.85 -4.79 -0.08
C TRP A 343 -15.33 -4.45 -0.26
N HIS A 344 -16.07 -4.45 0.82
CA HIS A 344 -17.51 -4.15 0.81
C HIS A 344 -17.90 -3.21 1.95
N VAL A 345 -19.07 -2.63 1.85
CA VAL A 345 -19.64 -1.78 2.90
C VAL A 345 -20.92 -2.43 3.42
N GLY A 346 -20.81 -3.01 4.63
CA GLY A 346 -21.87 -3.76 5.29
C GLY A 346 -22.09 -5.17 4.73
N GLY A 347 -22.28 -6.13 5.62
CA GLY A 347 -22.36 -7.56 5.27
C GLY A 347 -23.47 -7.91 4.27
N GLY A 348 -24.57 -7.11 4.22
CA GLY A 348 -25.63 -7.30 3.21
C GLY A 348 -25.19 -6.95 1.78
N ASN A 349 -24.09 -6.22 1.63
CA ASN A 349 -23.50 -5.83 0.34
C ASN A 349 -22.30 -6.71 -0.03
N ALA A 350 -21.85 -7.60 0.86
CA ALA A 350 -20.80 -8.56 0.54
C ALA A 350 -21.25 -9.44 -0.62
N HIS A 351 -20.60 -9.29 -1.76
CA HIS A 351 -20.86 -10.09 -2.95
C HIS A 351 -19.53 -10.66 -3.43
N LEU A 352 -19.19 -11.81 -2.87
CA LEU A 352 -18.13 -12.62 -3.44
C LEU A 352 -18.69 -13.25 -4.73
N GLY A 353 -17.93 -13.20 -5.82
CA GLY A 353 -18.31 -13.82 -7.08
C GLY A 353 -18.66 -15.31 -6.93
N PRO A 354 -19.24 -15.95 -7.97
CA PRO A 354 -19.78 -17.30 -7.86
C PRO A 354 -18.75 -18.37 -7.46
N ASP A 355 -17.48 -18.09 -7.62
CA ASP A 355 -16.39 -19.04 -7.31
C ASP A 355 -15.80 -18.87 -5.90
N HIS A 356 -16.33 -17.93 -5.09
CA HIS A 356 -15.82 -17.73 -3.74
C HIS A 356 -16.61 -18.52 -2.71
N PRO A 357 -15.94 -19.08 -1.71
CA PRO A 357 -16.63 -19.70 -0.60
C PRO A 357 -17.47 -18.64 0.14
N ASP A 358 -18.80 -18.78 0.09
CA ASP A 358 -19.79 -17.90 0.74
C ASP A 358 -19.58 -17.74 2.25
N SER A 359 -18.61 -18.46 2.80
CA SER A 359 -18.32 -18.55 4.22
C SER A 359 -17.25 -17.58 4.71
N LEU A 360 -16.62 -16.74 3.86
CA LEU A 360 -15.66 -15.74 4.30
C LEU A 360 -16.34 -14.37 4.41
N ALA A 361 -16.91 -14.10 5.58
CA ALA A 361 -17.55 -12.82 5.86
C ALA A 361 -16.53 -11.68 6.11
N GLY A 362 -15.28 -12.03 6.39
CA GLY A 362 -14.16 -11.12 6.61
C GLY A 362 -12.88 -11.89 6.93
N GLY A 363 -11.73 -11.24 6.75
CA GLY A 363 -10.41 -11.82 7.04
C GLY A 363 -9.65 -12.28 5.79
N HIS A 364 -8.81 -13.29 5.96
CA HIS A 364 -7.88 -13.71 4.92
C HIS A 364 -7.95 -15.22 4.67
N LEU A 365 -7.81 -15.62 3.41
CA LEU A 365 -7.63 -16.99 3.00
C LEU A 365 -6.37 -17.08 2.13
N ILE A 366 -5.42 -17.92 2.56
CA ILE A 366 -4.18 -18.18 1.82
C ILE A 366 -4.23 -19.64 1.37
N THR A 367 -4.04 -19.86 0.08
CA THR A 367 -3.98 -21.20 -0.51
C THR A 367 -2.71 -21.35 -1.32
N LEU A 368 -1.95 -22.39 -1.05
CA LEU A 368 -0.81 -22.81 -1.85
C LEU A 368 -1.16 -24.13 -2.53
N GLU A 369 -0.97 -24.21 -3.84
CA GLU A 369 -1.13 -25.41 -4.65
C GLU A 369 0.24 -25.90 -5.09
N GLY A 370 0.43 -27.22 -5.10
CA GLY A 370 1.69 -27.86 -5.50
C GLY A 370 1.83 -29.28 -5.00
N LYS A 371 3.01 -29.67 -4.54
CA LYS A 371 3.26 -31.00 -3.99
C LYS A 371 3.58 -30.92 -2.51
N PRO A 372 3.01 -31.78 -1.66
CA PRO A 372 2.20 -32.98 -1.97
C PRO A 372 0.72 -32.69 -2.26
N GLY A 373 0.28 -31.43 -2.34
CA GLY A 373 -1.10 -31.08 -2.60
C GLY A 373 -1.39 -29.62 -2.22
N ARG A 374 -2.50 -29.37 -1.54
CA ARG A 374 -2.94 -28.04 -1.14
C ARG A 374 -2.62 -27.77 0.33
N VAL A 375 -2.06 -26.59 0.62
CA VAL A 375 -1.94 -26.05 1.98
C VAL A 375 -2.78 -24.79 2.08
N GLN A 376 -3.62 -24.69 3.10
CA GLN A 376 -4.47 -23.52 3.33
C GLN A 376 -4.33 -22.99 4.76
N MET A 377 -4.39 -21.67 4.87
CA MET A 377 -4.57 -20.98 6.14
C MET A 377 -5.73 -19.99 6.02
N ARG A 378 -6.60 -20.02 7.03
CA ARG A 378 -7.69 -19.06 7.16
C ARG A 378 -7.49 -18.23 8.41
N SER A 379 -7.59 -16.91 8.29
CA SER A 379 -7.67 -15.98 9.40
C SER A 379 -9.03 -15.31 9.34
N THR A 380 -9.86 -15.57 10.33
CA THR A 380 -11.13 -14.87 10.50
C THR A 380 -11.06 -14.10 11.80
N PRO A 381 -11.23 -12.77 11.79
CA PRO A 381 -11.46 -12.05 13.02
C PRO A 381 -12.74 -12.54 13.67
N ASP A 382 -12.83 -12.46 14.99
CA ASP A 382 -14.12 -12.67 15.63
C ASP A 382 -15.08 -11.53 15.21
N ASP A 383 -16.38 -11.84 15.19
CA ASP A 383 -17.40 -10.99 14.58
C ASP A 383 -17.48 -9.56 15.13
N ASP A 384 -17.00 -9.33 16.34
CA ASP A 384 -17.10 -8.04 17.03
C ASP A 384 -15.87 -7.14 16.82
N SER A 385 -14.66 -7.70 16.70
CA SER A 385 -13.43 -6.92 16.62
C SER A 385 -13.17 -6.30 15.26
N PHE A 386 -13.62 -6.92 14.17
CA PHE A 386 -13.40 -6.42 12.80
C PHE A 386 -14.53 -5.52 12.28
N LYS A 387 -15.73 -5.70 12.82
CA LYS A 387 -16.88 -4.85 12.47
C LYS A 387 -16.93 -3.57 13.28
N ALA A 388 -16.38 -3.58 14.50
CA ALA A 388 -16.50 -2.45 15.42
C ALA A 388 -15.30 -1.51 15.39
N ASP A 389 -14.11 -1.95 14.96
CA ASP A 389 -12.92 -1.13 15.13
C ASP A 389 -11.80 -1.48 14.13
N TRP A 390 -11.66 -0.65 13.09
CA TRP A 390 -10.46 -0.64 12.23
C TRP A 390 -9.16 -0.45 13.01
N SER A 391 -9.24 -0.14 14.29
CA SER A 391 -8.08 -0.05 15.17
C SER A 391 -7.31 -1.35 15.23
N ALA A 392 -7.99 -2.50 15.26
CA ALA A 392 -7.34 -3.81 15.33
C ALA A 392 -6.42 -4.08 14.12
N VAL A 393 -6.87 -3.74 12.89
CA VAL A 393 -6.05 -3.88 11.67
C VAL A 393 -4.83 -2.97 11.73
N THR A 394 -5.04 -1.72 12.15
CA THR A 394 -3.96 -0.74 12.30
C THR A 394 -2.99 -1.17 13.41
N ASP A 395 -3.47 -1.68 14.53
CA ASP A 395 -2.64 -2.14 15.64
C ASP A 395 -1.78 -3.35 15.28
N ILE A 396 -2.30 -4.32 14.50
CA ILE A 396 -1.52 -5.44 13.99
C ILE A 396 -0.44 -4.94 13.01
N SER A 397 -0.78 -3.98 12.15
CA SER A 397 0.20 -3.36 11.24
C SER A 397 1.30 -2.63 12.00
N VAL A 398 0.94 -1.87 13.03
CA VAL A 398 1.90 -1.17 13.92
C VAL A 398 2.78 -2.16 14.65
N LYS A 399 2.22 -3.24 15.16
CA LYS A 399 2.98 -4.32 15.80
C LYS A 399 4.01 -4.90 14.83
N ALA A 400 3.62 -5.24 13.60
CA ALA A 400 4.55 -5.75 12.59
C ALA A 400 5.70 -4.77 12.30
N ILE A 401 5.41 -3.47 12.25
CA ILE A 401 6.42 -2.42 12.05
C ILE A 401 7.39 -2.36 13.24
N LEU A 402 6.88 -2.28 14.47
CA LEU A 402 7.71 -2.18 15.67
C LEU A 402 8.57 -3.43 15.90
N GLU A 403 7.99 -4.61 15.73
CA GLU A 403 8.70 -5.88 15.89
C GLU A 403 9.80 -6.13 14.84
N SER A 404 9.73 -5.46 13.68
CA SER A 404 10.76 -5.57 12.64
C SER A 404 12.02 -4.74 12.93
N ILE A 405 11.93 -3.72 13.79
CA ILE A 405 13.03 -2.76 14.05
C ILE A 405 14.36 -3.45 14.43
N PRO A 406 14.38 -4.40 15.39
CA PRO A 406 15.64 -5.07 15.76
C PRO A 406 16.31 -5.78 14.58
N ALA A 407 15.53 -6.50 13.77
CA ALA A 407 16.04 -7.23 12.62
C ALA A 407 16.56 -6.28 11.53
N VAL A 408 15.84 -5.20 11.26
CA VAL A 408 16.23 -4.19 10.26
C VAL A 408 17.48 -3.43 10.69
N CYS A 409 17.60 -3.10 11.98
CA CYS A 409 18.81 -2.47 12.52
C CYS A 409 20.04 -3.39 12.50
N ALA A 410 19.84 -4.70 12.54
CA ALA A 410 20.92 -5.70 12.46
C ALA A 410 21.22 -6.15 11.03
N ALA A 411 20.39 -5.80 10.06
CA ALA A 411 20.55 -6.22 8.67
C ALA A 411 21.76 -5.53 8.00
N PRO A 412 22.37 -6.18 7.01
CA PRO A 412 23.33 -5.51 6.13
C PRO A 412 22.69 -4.33 5.40
N ALA A 413 23.52 -3.32 5.09
CA ALA A 413 23.05 -2.13 4.39
C ALA A 413 22.41 -2.48 3.02
N GLY A 414 21.12 -2.17 2.87
CA GLY A 414 20.38 -2.47 1.65
C GLY A 414 18.88 -2.49 1.86
N VAL A 415 18.15 -2.78 0.78
CA VAL A 415 16.72 -3.09 0.85
C VAL A 415 16.59 -4.52 1.37
N VAL A 416 15.91 -4.65 2.52
CA VAL A 416 15.62 -5.94 3.14
C VAL A 416 14.37 -6.49 2.49
N THR A 417 14.46 -7.68 1.93
CA THR A 417 13.33 -8.46 1.44
C THR A 417 13.14 -9.67 2.34
N PRO A 418 11.94 -10.27 2.38
CA PRO A 418 11.75 -11.53 3.07
C PRO A 418 12.80 -12.55 2.62
N ASP A 419 13.60 -13.03 3.57
CA ASP A 419 14.75 -13.90 3.27
C ASP A 419 14.29 -15.35 3.18
N LEU A 420 14.10 -15.80 1.96
CA LEU A 420 14.02 -17.22 1.64
C LEU A 420 14.87 -17.49 0.41
N SER A 421 15.73 -18.47 0.52
CA SER A 421 16.42 -18.99 -0.65
C SER A 421 15.38 -19.54 -1.65
N PRO A 422 15.57 -19.29 -2.95
CA PRO A 422 14.72 -19.88 -3.98
C PRO A 422 14.63 -21.38 -3.79
N ARG A 423 13.40 -21.92 -3.74
CA ARG A 423 13.20 -23.36 -3.44
C ARG A 423 12.55 -24.11 -4.58
N TYR A 424 11.83 -23.42 -5.45
CA TYR A 424 10.95 -24.05 -6.42
C TYR A 424 11.30 -23.61 -7.84
N GLN A 425 11.04 -24.50 -8.77
CA GLN A 425 11.02 -24.18 -10.19
C GLN A 425 9.57 -24.31 -10.66
N LEU A 426 9.08 -23.34 -11.40
CA LEU A 426 7.80 -23.50 -12.08
C LEU A 426 8.01 -24.54 -13.18
N GLU A 427 7.34 -25.69 -13.06
CA GLU A 427 7.40 -26.73 -14.10
C GLU A 427 6.83 -26.16 -15.41
N GLU A 428 7.45 -26.49 -16.55
CA GLU A 428 6.91 -26.15 -17.86
C GLU A 428 5.53 -26.81 -18.02
N ALA A 429 4.56 -26.04 -18.56
CA ALA A 429 3.19 -26.50 -18.72
C ALA A 429 3.04 -27.51 -19.84
#